data_e39776f0dc699a5339b223ff5a078626
#
_entry.id   e39776f0dc699a5339b223ff5a078626
#
_cell.length_a   1.000
_cell.length_b   1.000
_cell.length_c   1.000
_cell.angle_alpha   90.00
_cell.angle_beta   90.00
_cell.angle_gamma   90.00
#
_symmetry.space_group_name_H-M   'P 1'
#
loop_
_entity.id
_entity.type
_entity.pdbx_description
1 polymer ?
#
loop_
_entity_poly.entity_id
_entity_poly.type
_entity_poly.pdbx_seq_one_letter_code
_entity_poly.pdbx_strand_id
1 'polypeptide(L)'
;MINIKSQLEKSVENLHFDEAWYAYARFNPMYKNHYGMADGPVKPDDPPIFCSQSTHKLLTAFSQASMLHIKDGGTVKINPDEFNESYMMHGSTSPQYNMIASLDVATQMMDDQGELLMHDIIREAVQLRKKVAELNREFKDKGSWFFDMWQPRMVEIDGRKVPFADADIDYLASHQKPWVMSADNNWHGFDDIEPDYVMLDPIKLTITTPGIDDAGVMADWGIPASILTNYLIDHNIVCEKTRTMPTATITRILGSPIS
;
A
#
# COMPACT_ATOMS: atom_id res chain seq x y z
N MET A 1 -7.48 -2.85 9.93
CA MET A 1 -8.77 -2.11 9.99
C MET A 1 -9.70 -2.62 11.08
N ILE A 2 -9.99 -3.90 11.14
CA ILE A 2 -10.88 -4.46 12.20
C ILE A 2 -10.35 -4.10 13.59
N ASN A 3 -9.04 -4.16 13.81
CA ASN A 3 -8.42 -3.84 15.10
C ASN A 3 -8.53 -2.34 15.45
N ILE A 4 -8.34 -1.43 14.50
CA ILE A 4 -8.53 0.03 14.73
C ILE A 4 -9.97 0.30 15.13
N LYS A 5 -10.92 -0.27 14.40
CA LYS A 5 -12.33 -0.15 14.66
C LYS A 5 -12.69 -0.61 16.07
N SER A 6 -12.20 -1.79 16.49
CA SER A 6 -12.49 -2.35 17.82
C SER A 6 -11.89 -1.53 18.98
N GLN A 7 -10.77 -0.86 18.75
CA GLN A 7 -10.15 0.02 19.76
C GLN A 7 -10.88 1.37 19.89
N LEU A 8 -11.52 1.84 18.83
CA LEU A 8 -12.16 3.16 18.74
C LEU A 8 -13.70 3.10 18.92
N GLU A 9 -14.29 1.91 19.01
CA GLU A 9 -15.75 1.67 19.03
C GLU A 9 -16.57 2.63 19.90
N LYS A 10 -16.02 3.08 21.04
CA LYS A 10 -16.73 3.96 21.99
C LYS A 10 -16.19 5.39 22.06
N SER A 11 -15.17 5.70 21.29
CA SER A 11 -14.43 6.96 21.42
C SER A 11 -14.69 7.94 20.29
N VAL A 12 -15.28 7.49 19.17
CA VAL A 12 -15.47 8.30 17.98
C VAL A 12 -16.88 8.13 17.40
N GLU A 13 -17.42 9.21 16.88
CA GLU A 13 -18.75 9.22 16.24
C GLU A 13 -18.72 8.64 14.83
N ASN A 14 -17.61 8.77 14.12
CA ASN A 14 -17.39 8.22 12.78
C ASN A 14 -15.90 7.99 12.52
N LEU A 15 -15.59 7.17 11.52
CA LEU A 15 -14.23 6.92 11.04
C LEU A 15 -14.13 7.32 9.57
N HIS A 16 -13.09 8.07 9.22
CA HIS A 16 -12.76 8.36 7.83
C HIS A 16 -11.39 7.79 7.48
N PHE A 17 -11.36 6.92 6.48
CA PHE A 17 -10.13 6.37 5.92
C PHE A 17 -9.79 7.09 4.62
N ASP A 18 -8.62 7.72 4.59
CA ASP A 18 -8.04 8.25 3.36
C ASP A 18 -7.30 7.11 2.63
N GLU A 19 -7.95 6.56 1.63
CA GLU A 19 -7.43 5.52 0.75
C GLU A 19 -7.12 6.05 -0.66
N ALA A 20 -6.78 7.33 -0.78
CA ALA A 20 -6.52 7.98 -2.05
C ALA A 20 -5.50 7.23 -2.93
N TRP A 21 -4.55 6.52 -2.32
CA TRP A 21 -3.53 5.70 -2.99
C TRP A 21 -3.72 4.19 -2.75
N TYR A 22 -4.94 3.75 -2.39
CA TYR A 22 -5.18 2.38 -1.96
C TYR A 22 -6.50 1.79 -2.49
N ALA A 23 -7.07 2.40 -3.53
CA ALA A 23 -8.36 2.02 -4.10
C ALA A 23 -8.42 0.58 -4.65
N TYR A 24 -7.27 -0.01 -4.96
CA TYR A 24 -7.15 -1.39 -5.48
C TYR A 24 -7.25 -2.48 -4.41
N ALA A 25 -7.12 -2.16 -3.14
CA ALA A 25 -6.96 -3.16 -2.07
C ALA A 25 -8.11 -4.18 -1.99
N ARG A 26 -9.35 -3.75 -2.26
CA ARG A 26 -10.52 -4.62 -2.25
C ARG A 26 -10.44 -5.77 -3.28
N PHE A 27 -9.73 -5.56 -4.37
CA PHE A 27 -9.72 -6.47 -5.51
C PHE A 27 -8.68 -7.60 -5.41
N ASN A 28 -7.90 -7.66 -4.31
CA ASN A 28 -6.98 -8.78 -4.12
C ASN A 28 -7.05 -9.30 -2.68
N PRO A 29 -7.22 -10.63 -2.47
CA PRO A 29 -7.35 -11.23 -1.15
C PRO A 29 -6.13 -11.01 -0.24
N MET A 30 -4.96 -10.66 -0.78
CA MET A 30 -3.77 -10.28 0.00
C MET A 30 -4.05 -9.15 0.98
N TYR A 31 -4.90 -8.17 0.59
CA TYR A 31 -5.21 -7.00 1.43
C TYR A 31 -6.42 -7.21 2.36
N LYS A 32 -6.92 -8.44 2.48
CA LYS A 32 -8.08 -8.75 3.33
C LYS A 32 -7.90 -8.16 4.73
N ASN A 33 -8.92 -7.46 5.21
CA ASN A 33 -8.98 -6.78 6.50
C ASN A 33 -8.06 -5.54 6.66
N HIS A 34 -7.35 -5.12 5.61
CA HIS A 34 -6.42 -3.98 5.63
C HIS A 34 -6.91 -2.77 4.82
N TYR A 35 -8.21 -2.64 4.56
CA TYR A 35 -8.83 -1.47 3.92
C TYR A 35 -10.14 -1.07 4.62
N GLY A 36 -10.57 0.18 4.46
CA GLY A 36 -11.66 0.79 5.25
C GLY A 36 -13.01 0.10 5.10
N MET A 37 -13.35 -0.32 3.87
CA MET A 37 -14.61 -1.02 3.55
C MET A 37 -14.51 -2.53 3.70
N ALA A 38 -13.62 -3.03 4.57
CA ALA A 38 -13.47 -4.46 4.81
C ALA A 38 -14.79 -5.11 5.21
N ASP A 39 -15.00 -6.34 4.72
CA ASP A 39 -16.17 -7.15 5.06
C ASP A 39 -16.10 -7.57 6.53
N GLY A 40 -17.27 -7.77 7.12
CA GLY A 40 -17.40 -8.24 8.50
C GLY A 40 -18.73 -7.84 9.11
N PRO A 41 -19.16 -8.51 10.18
CA PRO A 41 -20.38 -8.14 10.86
C PRO A 41 -20.25 -6.73 11.46
N VAL A 42 -21.32 -5.94 11.33
CA VAL A 42 -21.43 -4.64 11.98
C VAL A 42 -21.99 -4.85 13.38
N LYS A 43 -21.23 -4.45 14.39
CA LYS A 43 -21.67 -4.52 15.80
C LYS A 43 -22.51 -3.29 16.16
N PRO A 44 -23.36 -3.36 17.20
CA PRO A 44 -24.18 -2.22 17.61
C PRO A 44 -23.40 -0.94 17.90
N ASP A 45 -22.20 -1.05 18.47
CA ASP A 45 -21.34 0.08 18.85
C ASP A 45 -20.37 0.50 17.72
N ASP A 46 -20.43 -0.12 16.55
CA ASP A 46 -19.59 0.25 15.43
C ASP A 46 -19.97 1.64 14.88
N PRO A 47 -19.02 2.59 14.73
CA PRO A 47 -19.28 3.86 14.10
C PRO A 47 -19.49 3.71 12.58
N PRO A 48 -20.17 4.66 11.92
CA PRO A 48 -20.17 4.76 10.46
C PRO A 48 -18.74 4.95 9.93
N ILE A 49 -18.49 4.41 8.74
CA ILE A 49 -17.20 4.50 8.07
C ILE A 49 -17.36 5.25 6.75
N PHE A 50 -16.48 6.21 6.55
CA PHE A 50 -16.28 6.89 5.27
C PHE A 50 -14.92 6.47 4.72
N CYS A 51 -14.82 6.28 3.41
CA CYS A 51 -13.57 5.95 2.75
C CYS A 51 -13.46 6.73 1.45
N SER A 52 -12.45 7.59 1.34
CA SER A 52 -12.17 8.36 0.13
C SER A 52 -11.09 7.68 -0.71
N GLN A 53 -11.37 7.48 -1.99
CA GLN A 53 -10.47 6.82 -2.93
C GLN A 53 -10.27 7.71 -4.18
N SER A 54 -9.03 8.03 -4.52
CA SER A 54 -8.70 8.69 -5.78
C SER A 54 -8.53 7.63 -6.87
N THR A 55 -9.61 7.30 -7.54
CA THR A 55 -9.65 6.23 -8.55
C THR A 55 -8.69 6.49 -9.71
N HIS A 56 -8.42 7.76 -10.02
CA HIS A 56 -7.48 8.17 -11.05
C HIS A 56 -6.00 7.92 -10.72
N LYS A 57 -5.65 7.59 -9.47
CA LYS A 57 -4.24 7.42 -9.07
C LYS A 57 -3.72 6.02 -9.34
N LEU A 58 -4.38 5.00 -8.82
CA LEU A 58 -3.93 3.61 -8.90
C LEU A 58 -5.01 2.64 -9.42
N LEU A 59 -6.09 3.17 -9.97
CA LEU A 59 -7.04 2.48 -10.82
C LEU A 59 -7.10 3.17 -12.20
N THR A 60 -8.03 2.76 -13.03
CA THR A 60 -8.04 3.12 -14.46
C THR A 60 -8.95 4.31 -14.83
N ALA A 61 -9.37 5.13 -13.86
CA ALA A 61 -10.20 6.29 -14.15
C ALA A 61 -9.38 7.50 -14.62
N PHE A 62 -10.02 8.42 -15.34
CA PHE A 62 -9.40 9.66 -15.78
C PHE A 62 -9.02 10.56 -14.61
N SER A 63 -8.01 11.42 -14.80
CA SER A 63 -7.53 12.36 -13.80
C SER A 63 -8.67 13.17 -13.18
N GLN A 64 -8.60 13.40 -11.88
CA GLN A 64 -9.58 14.02 -11.01
C GLN A 64 -10.79 13.13 -10.65
N ALA A 65 -10.93 11.94 -11.21
CA ALA A 65 -11.98 11.02 -10.78
C ALA A 65 -11.69 10.45 -9.40
N SER A 66 -12.69 10.45 -8.52
CA SER A 66 -12.61 9.89 -7.17
C SER A 66 -13.93 9.27 -6.76
N MET A 67 -13.89 8.42 -5.74
CA MET A 67 -15.06 7.80 -5.13
C MET A 67 -15.05 8.03 -3.62
N LEU A 68 -16.24 8.20 -3.05
CA LEU A 68 -16.45 8.20 -1.62
C LEU A 68 -17.39 7.05 -1.27
N HIS A 69 -16.90 6.13 -0.46
CA HIS A 69 -17.68 4.99 0.01
C HIS A 69 -18.15 5.27 1.44
N ILE A 70 -19.39 4.83 1.74
CA ILE A 70 -20.00 5.00 3.05
C ILE A 70 -20.54 3.66 3.51
N LYS A 71 -20.23 3.31 4.75
CA LYS A 71 -20.77 2.15 5.44
C LYS A 71 -21.44 2.59 6.72
N ASP A 72 -22.69 2.22 6.89
CA ASP A 72 -23.44 2.48 8.12
C ASP A 72 -22.77 1.89 9.35
N GLY A 73 -22.91 2.56 10.46
CA GLY A 73 -22.59 2.01 11.78
C GLY A 73 -23.63 1.01 12.26
N GLY A 74 -23.45 0.51 13.46
CA GLY A 74 -24.40 -0.42 14.10
C GLY A 74 -25.75 0.24 14.38
N THR A 75 -25.76 1.19 15.29
CA THR A 75 -26.96 1.96 15.66
C THR A 75 -27.07 3.26 14.87
N VAL A 76 -25.96 3.86 14.48
CA VAL A 76 -25.93 5.12 13.74
C VAL A 76 -26.00 4.82 12.25
N LYS A 77 -27.01 5.37 11.59
CA LYS A 77 -27.22 5.27 10.14
C LYS A 77 -27.03 6.64 9.51
N ILE A 78 -26.34 6.63 8.38
CA ILE A 78 -26.16 7.85 7.59
C ILE A 78 -27.43 8.10 6.76
N ASN A 79 -28.03 9.26 6.93
CA ASN A 79 -29.15 9.67 6.11
C ASN A 79 -28.65 10.03 4.70
N PRO A 80 -29.08 9.30 3.65
CA PRO A 80 -28.58 9.55 2.30
C PRO A 80 -28.91 10.95 1.77
N ASP A 81 -30.06 11.51 2.13
CA ASP A 81 -30.51 12.82 1.63
C ASP A 81 -29.68 13.94 2.25
N GLU A 82 -29.49 13.92 3.58
CA GLU A 82 -28.64 14.89 4.29
C GLU A 82 -27.18 14.80 3.84
N PHE A 83 -26.68 13.57 3.63
CA PHE A 83 -25.34 13.37 3.10
C PHE A 83 -25.23 13.95 1.68
N ASN A 84 -26.18 13.69 0.80
CA ASN A 84 -26.18 14.18 -0.57
C ASN A 84 -26.24 15.71 -0.63
N GLU A 85 -27.07 16.36 0.20
CA GLU A 85 -27.11 17.82 0.31
C GLU A 85 -25.74 18.38 0.73
N SER A 86 -25.12 17.79 1.75
CA SER A 86 -23.79 18.19 2.24
C SER A 86 -22.73 17.98 1.16
N TYR A 87 -22.77 16.85 0.47
CA TYR A 87 -21.84 16.51 -0.62
C TYR A 87 -21.98 17.51 -1.78
N MET A 88 -23.20 17.83 -2.19
CA MET A 88 -23.46 18.76 -3.30
C MET A 88 -23.01 20.21 -2.99
N MET A 89 -22.94 20.61 -1.72
CA MET A 89 -22.36 21.91 -1.35
C MET A 89 -20.85 22.01 -1.64
N HIS A 90 -20.15 20.88 -1.71
CA HIS A 90 -18.71 20.82 -1.94
C HIS A 90 -18.35 20.32 -3.34
N GLY A 91 -19.32 19.81 -4.08
CA GLY A 91 -19.14 19.29 -5.43
C GLY A 91 -19.37 20.34 -6.53
N SER A 92 -18.97 20.00 -7.75
CA SER A 92 -19.30 20.78 -8.93
C SER A 92 -20.76 20.55 -9.34
N THR A 93 -21.48 21.62 -9.68
CA THR A 93 -22.82 21.54 -10.29
C THR A 93 -22.78 21.17 -11.77
N SER A 94 -21.60 21.06 -12.36
CA SER A 94 -21.36 20.74 -13.77
C SER A 94 -20.52 19.47 -13.89
N PRO A 95 -21.08 18.29 -13.63
CA PRO A 95 -20.35 17.04 -13.69
C PRO A 95 -19.85 16.75 -15.12
N GLN A 96 -18.62 16.30 -15.24
CA GLN A 96 -18.04 15.94 -16.52
C GLN A 96 -18.38 14.49 -16.85
N TYR A 97 -19.20 14.26 -17.86
CA TYR A 97 -19.65 12.92 -18.24
C TYR A 97 -18.53 11.96 -18.63
N ASN A 98 -17.43 12.46 -19.22
CA ASN A 98 -16.25 11.64 -19.52
C ASN A 98 -15.59 11.08 -18.24
N MET A 99 -15.56 11.84 -17.15
CA MET A 99 -15.05 11.36 -15.85
C MET A 99 -15.99 10.31 -15.26
N ILE A 100 -17.30 10.58 -15.28
CA ILE A 100 -18.30 9.61 -14.79
C ILE A 100 -18.20 8.31 -15.60
N ALA A 101 -18.16 8.41 -16.94
CA ALA A 101 -18.00 7.25 -17.80
C ALA A 101 -16.68 6.49 -17.53
N SER A 102 -15.58 7.20 -17.25
CA SER A 102 -14.31 6.54 -16.89
C SER A 102 -14.38 5.77 -15.57
N LEU A 103 -15.14 6.28 -14.59
CA LEU A 103 -15.38 5.56 -13.33
C LEU A 103 -16.21 4.31 -13.54
N ASP A 104 -17.24 4.38 -14.39
CA ASP A 104 -18.10 3.24 -14.73
C ASP A 104 -17.31 2.13 -15.43
N VAL A 105 -16.52 2.51 -16.44
CA VAL A 105 -15.63 1.57 -17.15
C VAL A 105 -14.59 0.98 -16.22
N ALA A 106 -13.96 1.80 -15.37
CA ALA A 106 -12.98 1.33 -14.39
C ALA A 106 -13.60 0.33 -13.40
N THR A 107 -14.81 0.60 -12.94
CA THR A 107 -15.54 -0.29 -12.03
C THR A 107 -15.83 -1.63 -12.71
N GLN A 108 -16.34 -1.61 -13.94
CA GLN A 108 -16.60 -2.83 -14.69
C GLN A 108 -15.32 -3.65 -14.94
N MET A 109 -14.24 -2.99 -15.33
CA MET A 109 -12.95 -3.65 -15.56
C MET A 109 -12.42 -4.32 -14.28
N MET A 110 -12.56 -3.67 -13.14
CA MET A 110 -12.12 -4.21 -11.86
C MET A 110 -13.07 -5.31 -11.35
N ASP A 111 -14.36 -5.25 -11.64
CA ASP A 111 -15.31 -6.31 -11.32
C ASP A 111 -15.01 -7.59 -12.12
N ASP A 112 -14.70 -7.44 -13.41
CA ASP A 112 -14.41 -8.56 -14.30
C ASP A 112 -13.06 -9.22 -14.05
N GLN A 113 -11.99 -8.43 -13.86
CA GLN A 113 -10.60 -8.90 -13.86
C GLN A 113 -9.72 -8.33 -12.74
N GLY A 114 -10.28 -7.59 -11.79
CA GLY A 114 -9.49 -6.86 -10.79
C GLY A 114 -8.54 -7.74 -9.98
N GLU A 115 -8.95 -8.94 -9.60
CA GLU A 115 -8.09 -9.88 -8.86
C GLU A 115 -6.87 -10.30 -9.69
N LEU A 116 -7.07 -10.65 -10.96
CA LEU A 116 -5.98 -11.03 -11.87
C LEU A 116 -5.02 -9.87 -12.12
N LEU A 117 -5.56 -8.69 -12.46
CA LEU A 117 -4.76 -7.49 -12.71
C LEU A 117 -3.91 -7.12 -11.49
N MET A 118 -4.50 -7.17 -10.31
CA MET A 118 -3.77 -6.87 -9.08
C MET A 118 -2.73 -7.94 -8.75
N HIS A 119 -3.02 -9.21 -9.00
CA HIS A 119 -2.06 -10.30 -8.82
C HIS A 119 -0.83 -10.10 -9.71
N ASP A 120 -1.02 -9.77 -10.98
CA ASP A 120 0.07 -9.55 -11.94
C ASP A 120 0.97 -8.38 -11.50
N ILE A 121 0.38 -7.24 -11.09
CA ILE A 121 1.12 -6.08 -10.59
C ILE A 121 1.91 -6.43 -9.33
N ILE A 122 1.31 -7.15 -8.39
CA ILE A 122 1.99 -7.58 -7.17
C ILE A 122 3.16 -8.51 -7.52
N ARG A 123 2.96 -9.43 -8.45
CA ARG A 123 4.00 -10.36 -8.90
C ARG A 123 5.19 -9.62 -9.52
N GLU A 124 4.95 -8.63 -10.39
CA GLU A 124 6.00 -7.78 -10.97
C GLU A 124 6.77 -7.00 -9.88
N ALA A 125 6.06 -6.41 -8.94
CA ALA A 125 6.69 -5.71 -7.82
C ALA A 125 7.55 -6.66 -6.96
N VAL A 126 7.08 -7.87 -6.70
CA VAL A 126 7.84 -8.92 -5.98
C VAL A 126 9.06 -9.35 -6.78
N GLN A 127 8.98 -9.47 -8.10
CA GLN A 127 10.15 -9.78 -8.96
C GLN A 127 11.24 -8.72 -8.80
N LEU A 128 10.89 -7.44 -8.87
CA LEU A 128 11.85 -6.36 -8.68
C LEU A 128 12.46 -6.38 -7.27
N ARG A 129 11.65 -6.60 -6.24
CA ARG A 129 12.10 -6.73 -4.85
C ARG A 129 13.11 -7.87 -4.68
N LYS A 130 12.82 -9.03 -5.27
CA LYS A 130 13.74 -10.18 -5.26
C LYS A 130 15.03 -9.87 -5.99
N LYS A 131 14.94 -9.22 -7.16
CA LYS A 131 16.12 -8.83 -7.95
C LYS A 131 17.06 -7.91 -7.17
N VAL A 132 16.54 -6.92 -6.47
CA VAL A 132 17.34 -6.04 -5.61
C VAL A 132 17.96 -6.83 -4.45
N ALA A 133 17.21 -7.74 -3.82
CA ALA A 133 17.73 -8.59 -2.73
C ALA A 133 18.85 -9.54 -3.21
N GLU A 134 18.74 -10.09 -4.42
CA GLU A 134 19.80 -10.90 -5.06
C GLU A 134 21.07 -10.09 -5.31
N LEU A 135 20.93 -8.88 -5.88
CA LEU A 135 22.03 -7.96 -6.13
C LEU A 135 22.68 -7.52 -4.83
N ASN A 136 21.90 -7.22 -3.80
CA ASN A 136 22.42 -6.89 -2.48
C ASN A 136 23.27 -8.05 -1.94
N ARG A 137 22.78 -9.27 -1.97
CA ARG A 137 23.51 -10.47 -1.53
C ARG A 137 24.81 -10.68 -2.31
N GLU A 138 24.80 -10.44 -3.64
CA GLU A 138 25.97 -10.60 -4.49
C GLU A 138 27.06 -9.56 -4.23
N PHE A 139 26.68 -8.31 -3.99
CA PHE A 139 27.62 -7.18 -3.97
C PHE A 139 27.88 -6.61 -2.56
N LYS A 140 27.12 -6.97 -1.54
CA LYS A 140 27.26 -6.46 -0.17
C LYS A 140 28.69 -6.62 0.35
N ASP A 141 29.26 -7.80 0.19
CA ASP A 141 30.62 -8.11 0.69
C ASP A 141 31.72 -7.47 -0.15
N LYS A 142 31.40 -6.98 -1.35
CA LYS A 142 32.35 -6.29 -2.23
C LYS A 142 32.48 -4.78 -1.91
N GLY A 143 31.68 -4.27 -0.97
CA GLY A 143 31.68 -2.85 -0.56
C GLY A 143 31.27 -1.86 -1.67
N SER A 144 30.64 -2.35 -2.74
CA SER A 144 30.29 -1.56 -3.93
C SER A 144 28.78 -1.39 -4.17
N TRP A 145 27.95 -1.91 -3.28
CA TRP A 145 26.49 -1.84 -3.38
C TRP A 145 25.89 -1.12 -2.18
N PHE A 146 25.13 -0.07 -2.41
CA PHE A 146 24.59 0.83 -1.38
C PHE A 146 23.06 0.88 -1.36
N PHE A 147 22.40 0.05 -2.16
CA PHE A 147 20.94 0.08 -2.32
C PHE A 147 20.33 -1.17 -1.71
N ASP A 148 19.17 -0.98 -1.11
CA ASP A 148 18.36 -2.09 -0.64
C ASP A 148 16.87 -1.75 -0.75
N MET A 149 16.03 -2.76 -0.57
CA MET A 149 14.59 -2.58 -0.45
C MET A 149 14.18 -2.61 1.01
N TRP A 150 13.31 -1.71 1.39
CA TRP A 150 12.63 -1.79 2.67
C TRP A 150 11.60 -2.92 2.61
N GLN A 151 11.95 -4.08 3.15
CA GLN A 151 11.20 -5.33 3.09
C GLN A 151 11.75 -6.36 4.08
N PRO A 152 10.99 -7.45 4.37
CA PRO A 152 11.52 -8.56 5.16
C PRO A 152 12.78 -9.15 4.54
N ARG A 153 13.77 -9.49 5.37
CA ARG A 153 14.97 -10.22 4.94
C ARG A 153 14.73 -11.71 4.85
N MET A 154 13.95 -12.21 5.79
CA MET A 154 13.56 -13.61 5.90
C MET A 154 12.03 -13.69 5.88
N VAL A 155 11.51 -14.69 5.23
CA VAL A 155 10.08 -15.01 5.23
C VAL A 155 9.86 -16.43 5.73
N GLU A 156 8.73 -16.66 6.37
CA GLU A 156 8.35 -17.99 6.84
C GLU A 156 7.41 -18.64 5.83
N ILE A 157 7.85 -19.76 5.25
CA ILE A 157 7.07 -20.59 4.32
C ILE A 157 7.01 -21.99 4.91
N ASP A 158 5.83 -22.50 5.16
CA ASP A 158 5.59 -23.83 5.73
C ASP A 158 6.41 -24.12 7.01
N GLY A 159 6.50 -23.13 7.90
CA GLY A 159 7.24 -23.22 9.16
C GLY A 159 8.76 -23.14 9.02
N ARG A 160 9.27 -22.86 7.83
CA ARG A 160 10.70 -22.69 7.57
C ARG A 160 11.02 -21.24 7.23
N LYS A 161 12.09 -20.71 7.83
CA LYS A 161 12.63 -19.40 7.47
C LYS A 161 13.45 -19.51 6.19
N VAL A 162 13.05 -18.75 5.16
CA VAL A 162 13.71 -18.72 3.84
C VAL A 162 14.15 -17.27 3.58
N PRO A 163 15.37 -17.02 3.05
CA PRO A 163 15.75 -15.69 2.60
C PRO A 163 14.75 -15.15 1.59
N PHE A 164 14.42 -13.85 1.66
CA PHE A 164 13.44 -13.24 0.75
C PHE A 164 13.83 -13.45 -0.73
N ALA A 165 15.12 -13.34 -1.05
CA ALA A 165 15.63 -13.58 -2.40
C ALA A 165 15.33 -14.99 -2.93
N ASP A 166 15.28 -15.99 -2.04
CA ASP A 166 15.09 -17.41 -2.40
C ASP A 166 13.62 -17.85 -2.27
N ALA A 167 12.76 -17.01 -1.68
CA ALA A 167 11.36 -17.31 -1.47
C ALA A 167 10.60 -17.47 -2.81
N ASP A 168 9.61 -18.35 -2.82
CA ASP A 168 8.75 -18.55 -3.99
C ASP A 168 7.97 -17.27 -4.32
N ILE A 169 7.98 -16.88 -5.59
CA ILE A 169 7.38 -15.64 -6.05
C ILE A 169 5.84 -15.68 -5.96
N ASP A 170 5.26 -16.83 -6.30
CA ASP A 170 3.78 -16.97 -6.29
C ASP A 170 3.27 -17.02 -4.85
N TYR A 171 4.06 -17.61 -3.93
CA TYR A 171 3.78 -17.51 -2.51
C TYR A 171 3.79 -16.07 -2.02
N LEU A 172 4.84 -15.31 -2.34
CA LEU A 172 4.95 -13.90 -1.94
C LEU A 172 3.86 -13.03 -2.57
N ALA A 173 3.43 -13.32 -3.79
CA ALA A 173 2.40 -12.56 -4.49
C ALA A 173 0.97 -12.89 -4.05
N SER A 174 0.74 -14.00 -3.36
CA SER A 174 -0.60 -14.46 -2.98
C SER A 174 -0.87 -14.53 -1.47
N HIS A 175 0.18 -14.49 -0.63
CA HIS A 175 0.04 -14.63 0.81
C HIS A 175 0.33 -13.33 1.56
N GLN A 176 -0.56 -12.96 2.47
CA GLN A 176 -0.45 -11.74 3.29
C GLN A 176 0.66 -11.85 4.35
N LYS A 177 0.84 -13.04 4.96
CA LYS A 177 1.74 -13.25 6.10
C LYS A 177 3.16 -12.67 5.94
N PRO A 178 3.85 -12.79 4.79
CA PRO A 178 5.18 -12.21 4.60
C PRO A 178 5.24 -10.68 4.75
N TRP A 179 4.12 -10.00 4.53
CA TRP A 179 4.04 -8.54 4.47
C TRP A 179 3.51 -7.91 5.76
N VAL A 180 2.92 -8.70 6.65
CA VAL A 180 2.44 -8.22 7.94
C VAL A 180 3.63 -7.85 8.82
N MET A 181 3.60 -6.64 9.38
CA MET A 181 4.59 -6.18 10.34
C MET A 181 4.20 -6.64 11.74
N SER A 182 5.17 -7.10 12.50
CA SER A 182 4.98 -7.48 13.90
C SER A 182 6.19 -7.07 14.72
N ALA A 183 6.02 -6.88 16.03
CA ALA A 183 7.11 -6.53 16.94
C ALA A 183 8.26 -7.55 16.93
N ASP A 184 7.99 -8.81 16.56
CA ASP A 184 9.00 -9.88 16.46
C ASP A 184 9.89 -9.76 15.20
N ASN A 185 9.54 -8.86 14.27
CA ASN A 185 10.23 -8.65 12.99
C ASN A 185 10.92 -7.28 12.96
N ASN A 186 12.19 -7.22 13.14
CA ASN A 186 12.96 -5.96 13.29
C ASN A 186 13.19 -5.19 11.98
N TRP A 187 13.00 -5.80 10.83
CA TRP A 187 13.36 -5.22 9.53
C TRP A 187 12.67 -3.88 9.21
N HIS A 188 11.53 -3.61 9.84
CA HIS A 188 10.76 -2.39 9.60
C HIS A 188 11.11 -1.22 10.53
N GLY A 189 11.86 -1.45 11.60
CA GLY A 189 12.33 -0.39 12.52
C GLY A 189 11.25 0.20 13.43
N PHE A 190 10.11 -0.48 13.64
CA PHE A 190 9.06 -0.07 14.58
C PHE A 190 9.04 -1.03 15.79
N ASP A 191 9.09 -0.48 17.00
CA ASP A 191 9.23 -1.27 18.23
C ASP A 191 7.91 -1.84 18.76
N ASP A 192 6.82 -1.07 18.72
CA ASP A 192 5.55 -1.40 19.36
C ASP A 192 4.41 -1.52 18.32
N ILE A 193 4.45 -2.56 17.51
CA ILE A 193 3.36 -2.86 16.58
C ILE A 193 2.54 -4.03 17.11
N GLU A 194 1.23 -3.79 17.31
CA GLU A 194 0.28 -4.86 17.63
C GLU A 194 0.21 -5.87 16.45
N PRO A 195 0.06 -7.16 16.75
CA PRO A 195 -0.05 -8.20 15.72
C PRO A 195 -1.17 -7.89 14.72
N ASP A 196 -0.89 -8.11 13.42
CA ASP A 196 -1.84 -7.93 12.31
C ASP A 196 -2.44 -6.50 12.17
N TYR A 197 -1.73 -5.50 12.71
CA TYR A 197 -2.18 -4.12 12.70
C TYR A 197 -1.80 -3.39 11.40
N VAL A 198 -0.59 -3.64 10.93
CA VAL A 198 0.00 -2.98 9.75
C VAL A 198 0.65 -4.02 8.84
N MET A 199 0.54 -3.82 7.55
CA MET A 199 1.28 -4.59 6.55
C MET A 199 2.02 -3.67 5.59
N LEU A 200 3.16 -4.14 5.10
CA LEU A 200 3.84 -3.52 3.97
C LEU A 200 3.05 -3.85 2.69
N ASP A 201 2.71 -2.81 1.94
CA ASP A 201 2.12 -2.99 0.62
C ASP A 201 3.20 -3.41 -0.40
N PRO A 202 3.10 -4.60 -1.00
CA PRO A 202 4.13 -5.11 -1.92
C PRO A 202 4.40 -4.22 -3.12
N ILE A 203 3.40 -3.51 -3.64
CA ILE A 203 3.54 -2.65 -4.81
C ILE A 203 4.13 -1.26 -4.49
N LYS A 204 4.26 -0.92 -3.21
CA LYS A 204 4.89 0.33 -2.76
C LYS A 204 6.40 0.11 -2.58
N LEU A 205 7.14 0.22 -3.66
CA LEU A 205 8.57 -0.03 -3.69
C LEU A 205 9.34 1.10 -3.01
N THR A 206 10.03 0.78 -1.92
CA THR A 206 10.86 1.75 -1.18
C THR A 206 12.30 1.31 -1.23
N ILE A 207 13.13 2.06 -1.94
CA ILE A 207 14.58 1.84 -2.01
C ILE A 207 15.25 2.66 -0.91
N THR A 208 16.10 2.05 -0.13
CA THR A 208 16.90 2.68 0.91
C THR A 208 18.33 2.91 0.41
N THR A 209 18.87 4.08 0.71
CA THR A 209 20.24 4.48 0.42
C THR A 209 20.76 5.33 1.59
N PRO A 210 21.58 4.91 2.43
CA PRO A 210 22.37 3.66 2.52
C PRO A 210 21.49 2.42 2.75
N GLY A 211 22.08 1.25 2.61
CA GLY A 211 21.42 -0.02 2.87
C GLY A 211 20.92 -0.16 4.31
N ILE A 212 20.08 -1.16 4.55
CA ILE A 212 19.53 -1.49 5.86
C ILE A 212 19.96 -2.91 6.23
N ASP A 213 20.32 -3.17 7.48
CA ASP A 213 20.69 -4.50 7.95
C ASP A 213 19.46 -5.32 8.40
N ASP A 214 19.70 -6.56 8.86
CA ASP A 214 18.65 -7.48 9.28
C ASP A 214 17.94 -7.04 10.58
N ALA A 215 18.55 -6.12 11.34
CA ALA A 215 17.98 -5.52 12.54
C ALA A 215 17.21 -4.21 12.25
N GLY A 216 17.06 -3.82 10.98
CA GLY A 216 16.40 -2.58 10.59
C GLY A 216 17.27 -1.34 10.75
N VAL A 217 18.57 -1.49 11.08
CA VAL A 217 19.50 -0.38 11.24
C VAL A 217 20.09 0.03 9.91
N MET A 218 20.09 1.32 9.63
CA MET A 218 20.65 1.85 8.39
C MET A 218 22.16 2.02 8.50
N ALA A 219 22.87 1.81 7.40
CA ALA A 219 24.30 2.05 7.31
C ALA A 219 24.62 3.55 7.49
N ASP A 220 25.76 3.86 8.08
CA ASP A 220 26.18 5.25 8.38
C ASP A 220 26.46 6.10 7.14
N TRP A 221 26.67 5.46 5.98
CA TRP A 221 26.98 6.15 4.73
C TRP A 221 26.43 5.40 3.52
N GLY A 222 26.33 6.12 2.40
CA GLY A 222 25.78 5.60 1.15
C GLY A 222 25.65 6.68 0.09
N ILE A 223 24.85 6.41 -0.95
CA ILE A 223 24.57 7.38 -2.00
C ILE A 223 23.33 8.19 -1.60
N PRO A 224 23.38 9.53 -1.62
CA PRO A 224 22.20 10.36 -1.37
C PRO A 224 21.05 10.00 -2.32
N ALA A 225 19.80 9.85 -1.81
CA ALA A 225 18.66 9.46 -2.64
C ALA A 225 18.34 10.48 -3.73
N SER A 226 18.69 11.74 -3.55
CA SER A 226 18.57 12.74 -4.63
C SER A 226 19.43 12.38 -5.85
N ILE A 227 20.63 11.84 -5.63
CA ILE A 227 21.49 11.34 -6.73
C ILE A 227 20.83 10.14 -7.41
N LEU A 228 20.36 9.16 -6.62
CA LEU A 228 19.64 8.02 -7.17
C LEU A 228 18.39 8.46 -7.94
N THR A 229 17.62 9.40 -7.39
CA THR A 229 16.41 9.92 -8.05
C THR A 229 16.73 10.58 -9.39
N ASN A 230 17.75 11.42 -9.45
CA ASN A 230 18.17 12.06 -10.70
C ASN A 230 18.65 11.03 -11.72
N TYR A 231 19.43 10.03 -11.29
CA TYR A 231 19.86 8.94 -12.14
C TYR A 231 18.66 8.17 -12.73
N LEU A 232 17.66 7.85 -11.92
CA LEU A 232 16.43 7.17 -12.35
C LEU A 232 15.62 8.03 -13.33
N ILE A 233 15.52 9.34 -13.10
CA ILE A 233 14.86 10.28 -14.01
C ILE A 233 15.57 10.30 -15.38
N ASP A 234 16.90 10.34 -15.40
CA ASP A 234 17.69 10.29 -16.63
C ASP A 234 17.48 8.98 -17.41
N HIS A 235 16.99 7.93 -16.74
CA HIS A 235 16.62 6.64 -17.33
C HIS A 235 15.10 6.45 -17.50
N ASN A 236 14.33 7.55 -17.49
CA ASN A 236 12.87 7.57 -17.67
C ASN A 236 12.08 6.85 -16.54
N ILE A 237 12.66 6.75 -15.34
CA ILE A 237 11.99 6.22 -14.16
C ILE A 237 11.70 7.38 -13.21
N VAL A 238 10.43 7.74 -13.08
CA VAL A 238 9.99 8.84 -12.21
C VAL A 238 9.63 8.29 -10.83
N CYS A 239 10.34 8.78 -9.80
CA CYS A 239 10.04 8.43 -8.42
C CYS A 239 8.88 9.27 -7.88
N GLU A 240 7.94 8.63 -7.19
CA GLU A 240 6.84 9.35 -6.54
C GLU A 240 7.35 10.35 -5.50
N LYS A 241 8.32 9.92 -4.69
CA LYS A 241 8.81 10.71 -3.57
C LYS A 241 10.24 10.38 -3.23
N THR A 242 11.04 11.42 -3.03
CA THR A 242 12.39 11.34 -2.47
C THR A 242 12.38 12.03 -1.11
N ARG A 243 12.86 11.37 -0.07
CA ARG A 243 13.03 11.95 1.26
C ARG A 243 14.46 11.80 1.71
N THR A 244 15.01 12.90 2.23
CA THR A 244 16.24 12.89 3.03
C THR A 244 15.82 12.92 4.48
N MET A 245 16.11 11.87 5.22
CA MET A 245 15.94 11.81 6.67
C MET A 245 17.32 12.03 7.30
N PRO A 246 17.42 12.54 8.54
CA PRO A 246 18.73 12.72 9.21
C PRO A 246 19.55 11.44 9.30
N THR A 247 18.90 10.27 9.24
CA THR A 247 19.51 8.95 9.37
C THR A 247 19.25 8.02 8.18
N ALA A 248 18.42 8.41 7.22
CA ALA A 248 18.11 7.58 6.07
C ALA A 248 17.54 8.37 4.90
N THR A 249 17.91 7.98 3.72
CA THR A 249 17.36 8.54 2.49
C THR A 249 16.52 7.48 1.79
N ILE A 250 15.24 7.78 1.56
CA ILE A 250 14.26 6.85 0.99
C ILE A 250 13.78 7.39 -0.34
N THR A 251 13.91 6.58 -1.38
CA THR A 251 13.28 6.84 -2.69
C THR A 251 12.14 5.87 -2.88
N ARG A 252 10.93 6.38 -3.05
CA ARG A 252 9.74 5.58 -3.30
C ARG A 252 9.39 5.57 -4.76
N ILE A 253 9.35 4.39 -5.35
CA ILE A 253 8.86 4.13 -6.69
C ILE A 253 7.49 3.47 -6.56
N LEU A 254 6.49 4.04 -7.23
CA LEU A 254 5.23 3.34 -7.43
C LEU A 254 5.35 2.52 -8.70
N GLY A 255 5.01 1.25 -8.62
CA GLY A 255 4.74 0.48 -9.81
C GLY A 255 3.62 1.18 -10.59
N SER A 256 3.89 1.69 -11.76
CA SER A 256 2.85 2.18 -12.66
C SER A 256 2.17 0.95 -13.26
N PRO A 257 0.85 0.81 -13.17
CA PRO A 257 0.17 -0.12 -14.01
C PRO A 257 0.20 0.43 -15.43
N ILE A 258 0.89 -0.25 -16.29
CA ILE A 258 0.73 -0.23 -17.76
C ILE A 258 1.17 1.08 -18.46
N SER A 259 2.22 1.01 -19.20
CA SER A 259 2.36 1.66 -20.51
C SER A 259 1.78 0.77 -21.59
#